data_88b5f298600feffecc750fd083414052
#
_entry.id   88b5f298600feffecc750fd083414052
#
_cell.length_a   1.000
_cell.length_b   1.000
_cell.length_c   1.000
_cell.angle_alpha   90.00
_cell.angle_beta   90.00
_cell.angle_gamma   90.00
#
_symmetry.space_group_name_H-M   'P 1'
#
loop_
_entity.id
_entity.type
_entity.pdbx_description
1 polymer ?
#
loop_
_entity_poly.entity_id
_entity_poly.type
_entity_poly.pdbx_seq_one_letter_code
_entity_poly.pdbx_strand_id
1 'polypeptide(L)'
;MDKLLDEIESYWSTRTEGYSEVNEKELKGMQKKAWLETLEHEFSGKEKDQLRILDIGTGPGFFPMILAEAGYHVTAIDYTPEMLEKASENAAKFIREKSCNIEFKRMDAQALEFEDESFDVIISRNLTWNLPHPEMAYKEWLRVLKKGGKLLNFDANWYGYLYDDEKREAYENDRKNVEKVSLDDHYLCTDIDRMEKIALQVPLSEAKRPDWDVKVFEEIGVAKIEINQDIWQQVWSEEEKLNYGSTPMFMIKVTK
;
A
#
# COMPACT_ATOMS: atom_id res chain seq x y z
N MET A 1 -8.87 -21.33 -8.45
CA MET A 1 -9.05 -19.94 -7.99
C MET A 1 -9.00 -19.96 -6.47
N ASP A 2 -8.26 -19.07 -5.86
CA ASP A 2 -8.15 -18.98 -4.41
C ASP A 2 -9.41 -18.29 -3.87
N LYS A 3 -10.24 -19.03 -3.12
CA LYS A 3 -11.50 -18.51 -2.58
C LYS A 3 -11.32 -17.30 -1.66
N LEU A 4 -10.18 -17.26 -0.94
CA LEU A 4 -9.89 -16.13 -0.06
C LEU A 4 -9.55 -14.88 -0.87
N LEU A 5 -8.81 -15.02 -1.96
CA LEU A 5 -8.51 -13.91 -2.87
C LEU A 5 -9.79 -13.36 -3.53
N ASP A 6 -10.72 -14.23 -3.94
CA ASP A 6 -12.02 -13.83 -4.49
C ASP A 6 -12.87 -13.07 -3.43
N GLU A 7 -12.81 -13.48 -2.15
CA GLU A 7 -13.50 -12.81 -1.05
C GLU A 7 -12.89 -11.42 -0.76
N ILE A 8 -11.56 -11.31 -0.79
CA ILE A 8 -10.80 -10.06 -0.66
C ILE A 8 -11.16 -9.11 -1.80
N GLU A 9 -11.12 -9.56 -3.07
CA GLU A 9 -11.53 -8.76 -4.23
C GLU A 9 -12.97 -8.22 -4.04
N SER A 10 -13.91 -9.11 -3.69
CA SER A 10 -15.30 -8.75 -3.48
C SER A 10 -15.50 -7.73 -2.34
N TYR A 11 -14.69 -7.78 -1.29
CA TYR A 11 -14.71 -6.76 -0.24
C TYR A 11 -14.22 -5.41 -0.78
N TRP A 12 -13.05 -5.39 -1.41
CA TRP A 12 -12.44 -4.16 -1.92
C TRP A 12 -13.25 -3.52 -3.05
N SER A 13 -13.95 -4.31 -3.87
CA SER A 13 -14.92 -3.80 -4.85
C SER A 13 -15.98 -2.92 -4.16
N THR A 14 -16.51 -3.34 -3.02
CA THR A 14 -17.50 -2.54 -2.26
C THR A 14 -16.89 -1.29 -1.59
N ARG A 15 -15.58 -1.24 -1.44
CA ARG A 15 -14.84 -0.14 -0.80
C ARG A 15 -14.34 0.93 -1.75
N THR A 16 -14.46 0.72 -3.05
CA THR A 16 -13.85 1.55 -4.10
C THR A 16 -14.17 3.03 -3.96
N GLU A 17 -15.45 3.41 -3.81
CA GLU A 17 -15.84 4.82 -3.68
C GLU A 17 -15.28 5.46 -2.41
N GLY A 18 -15.48 4.84 -1.24
CA GLY A 18 -15.00 5.40 0.02
C GLY A 18 -13.47 5.51 0.06
N TYR A 19 -12.74 4.54 -0.52
CA TYR A 19 -11.29 4.60 -0.58
C TYR A 19 -10.80 5.66 -1.59
N SER A 20 -11.56 5.87 -2.68
CA SER A 20 -11.29 6.97 -3.62
C SER A 20 -11.48 8.35 -2.98
N GLU A 21 -12.49 8.53 -2.13
CA GLU A 21 -12.70 9.78 -1.38
C GLU A 21 -11.51 10.10 -0.45
N VAL A 22 -10.95 9.08 0.21
CA VAL A 22 -9.73 9.23 1.01
C VAL A 22 -8.57 9.69 0.13
N ASN A 23 -8.33 9.03 -1.01
CA ASN A 23 -7.27 9.42 -1.94
C ASN A 23 -7.47 10.84 -2.49
N GLU A 24 -8.70 11.27 -2.75
CA GLU A 24 -8.97 12.66 -3.16
C GLU A 24 -8.62 13.67 -2.07
N LYS A 25 -8.88 13.36 -0.79
CA LYS A 25 -8.46 14.19 0.34
C LYS A 25 -6.93 14.28 0.40
N GLU A 26 -6.23 13.15 0.30
CA GLU A 26 -4.76 13.09 0.27
C GLU A 26 -4.16 13.91 -0.89
N LEU A 27 -4.73 13.80 -2.11
CA LEU A 27 -4.28 14.54 -3.30
C LEU A 27 -4.43 16.06 -3.17
N LYS A 28 -5.41 16.51 -2.39
CA LYS A 28 -5.66 17.94 -2.13
C LYS A 28 -4.92 18.46 -0.88
N GLY A 29 -4.46 17.53 -0.04
CA GLY A 29 -3.83 17.80 1.25
C GLY A 29 -2.30 17.94 1.18
N MET A 30 -1.71 18.12 2.38
CA MET A 30 -0.26 18.11 2.55
C MET A 30 0.38 16.76 2.24
N GLN A 31 -0.39 15.69 2.35
CA GLN A 31 0.05 14.32 2.16
C GLN A 31 0.57 14.07 0.74
N LYS A 32 -0.03 14.68 -0.29
CA LYS A 32 0.48 14.61 -1.67
C LYS A 32 1.97 14.96 -1.74
N LYS A 33 2.34 16.10 -1.12
CA LYS A 33 3.73 16.56 -1.12
C LYS A 33 4.60 15.65 -0.27
N ALA A 34 4.14 15.30 0.93
CA ALA A 34 4.89 14.46 1.87
C ALA A 34 5.21 13.08 1.25
N TRP A 35 4.24 12.45 0.60
CA TRP A 35 4.44 11.18 -0.09
C TRP A 35 5.39 11.30 -1.28
N LEU A 36 5.23 12.34 -2.12
CA LEU A 36 6.12 12.54 -3.25
C LEU A 36 7.58 12.73 -2.79
N GLU A 37 7.82 13.60 -1.81
CA GLU A 37 9.15 13.83 -1.24
C GLU A 37 9.74 12.55 -0.63
N THR A 38 8.93 11.75 0.08
CA THR A 38 9.34 10.46 0.64
C THR A 38 9.78 9.50 -0.46
N LEU A 39 9.01 9.37 -1.53
CA LEU A 39 9.34 8.47 -2.64
C LEU A 39 10.57 8.97 -3.41
N GLU A 40 10.62 10.27 -3.76
CA GLU A 40 11.75 10.85 -4.50
C GLU A 40 13.07 10.77 -3.72
N HIS A 41 13.04 10.85 -2.40
CA HIS A 41 14.23 10.63 -1.56
C HIS A 41 14.83 9.23 -1.77
N GLU A 42 14.00 8.25 -2.05
CA GLU A 42 14.44 6.88 -2.29
C GLU A 42 14.83 6.61 -3.75
N PHE A 43 14.33 7.41 -4.68
CA PHE A 43 14.68 7.28 -6.09
C PHE A 43 16.07 7.89 -6.33
N SER A 44 16.97 7.15 -6.94
CA SER A 44 18.34 7.63 -7.16
C SER A 44 18.92 7.18 -8.49
N GLY A 45 19.75 8.02 -9.06
CA GLY A 45 20.72 7.66 -10.09
C GLY A 45 20.21 7.63 -11.53
N LYS A 46 18.93 7.91 -11.80
CA LYS A 46 18.38 7.98 -13.14
C LYS A 46 17.51 9.23 -13.33
N GLU A 47 17.41 9.69 -14.58
CA GLU A 47 16.42 10.69 -14.95
C GLU A 47 15.01 10.13 -14.77
N LYS A 48 14.04 11.00 -14.45
CA LYS A 48 12.65 10.61 -14.12
C LYS A 48 11.98 9.78 -15.22
N ASP A 49 12.19 10.13 -16.46
CA ASP A 49 11.64 9.47 -17.64
C ASP A 49 12.28 8.11 -17.95
N GLN A 50 13.42 7.80 -17.34
CA GLN A 50 14.14 6.52 -17.46
C GLN A 50 13.83 5.54 -16.35
N LEU A 51 13.23 6.00 -15.24
CA LEU A 51 12.82 5.13 -14.14
C LEU A 51 11.53 4.40 -14.49
N ARG A 52 11.58 3.07 -14.44
CA ARG A 52 10.41 2.20 -14.56
C ARG A 52 9.91 1.84 -13.18
N ILE A 53 8.76 2.37 -12.82
CA ILE A 53 8.15 2.19 -11.50
C ILE A 53 6.96 1.25 -11.62
N LEU A 54 6.85 0.29 -10.72
CA LEU A 54 5.67 -0.56 -10.54
C LEU A 54 5.01 -0.21 -9.20
N ASP A 55 3.74 0.18 -9.25
CA ASP A 55 2.88 0.34 -8.08
C ASP A 55 1.96 -0.88 -7.95
N ILE A 56 2.09 -1.63 -6.85
CA ILE A 56 1.39 -2.88 -6.62
C ILE A 56 0.30 -2.68 -5.57
N GLY A 57 -0.94 -3.02 -5.93
CA GLY A 57 -2.12 -2.73 -5.12
C GLY A 57 -2.46 -1.26 -5.16
N THR A 58 -2.52 -0.70 -6.37
CA THR A 58 -2.65 0.74 -6.59
C THR A 58 -3.96 1.33 -6.06
N GLY A 59 -5.00 0.48 -5.87
CA GLY A 59 -6.33 0.94 -5.50
C GLY A 59 -6.85 2.02 -6.45
N PRO A 60 -7.43 3.13 -5.93
CA PRO A 60 -7.92 4.24 -6.76
C PRO A 60 -6.84 5.15 -7.37
N GLY A 61 -5.55 4.76 -7.30
CA GLY A 61 -4.47 5.35 -8.09
C GLY A 61 -3.71 6.51 -7.46
N PHE A 62 -3.62 6.62 -6.14
CA PHE A 62 -2.94 7.74 -5.48
C PHE A 62 -1.46 7.88 -5.88
N PHE A 63 -0.66 6.82 -5.73
CA PHE A 63 0.77 6.87 -6.07
C PHE A 63 1.03 7.11 -7.55
N PRO A 64 0.40 6.39 -8.51
CA PRO A 64 0.65 6.65 -9.91
C PRO A 64 0.29 8.07 -10.32
N MET A 65 -0.75 8.68 -9.74
CA MET A 65 -1.11 10.06 -10.06
C MET A 65 -0.05 11.08 -9.61
N ILE A 66 0.43 11.00 -8.35
CA ILE A 66 1.45 11.95 -7.85
C ILE A 66 2.79 11.78 -8.56
N LEU A 67 3.15 10.55 -8.90
CA LEU A 67 4.39 10.24 -9.62
C LEU A 67 4.33 10.66 -11.09
N ALA A 68 3.22 10.38 -11.78
CA ALA A 68 3.04 10.77 -13.17
C ALA A 68 3.02 12.31 -13.33
N GLU A 69 2.37 13.03 -12.41
CA GLU A 69 2.39 14.49 -12.37
C GLU A 69 3.80 15.04 -12.12
N ALA A 70 4.65 14.31 -11.39
CA ALA A 70 6.05 14.63 -11.18
C ALA A 70 6.97 14.24 -12.37
N GLY A 71 6.43 13.60 -13.43
CA GLY A 71 7.14 13.24 -14.64
C GLY A 71 7.70 11.82 -14.71
N TYR A 72 7.25 10.91 -13.80
CA TYR A 72 7.64 9.51 -13.84
C TYR A 72 6.73 8.68 -14.72
N HIS A 73 7.26 7.52 -15.20
CA HIS A 73 6.48 6.48 -15.86
C HIS A 73 6.10 5.40 -14.86
N VAL A 74 4.80 5.15 -14.70
CA VAL A 74 4.29 4.22 -13.70
C VAL A 74 3.43 3.15 -14.36
N THR A 75 3.77 1.90 -14.13
CA THR A 75 2.86 0.76 -14.30
C THR A 75 2.19 0.52 -12.96
N ALA A 76 0.86 0.50 -12.93
CA ALA A 76 0.07 0.37 -11.71
C ALA A 76 -0.85 -0.84 -11.82
N ILE A 77 -0.79 -1.74 -10.85
CA ILE A 77 -1.60 -2.96 -10.85
C ILE A 77 -2.50 -3.04 -9.64
N ASP A 78 -3.68 -3.61 -9.86
CA ASP A 78 -4.60 -4.03 -8.81
C ASP A 78 -5.33 -5.30 -9.23
N TYR A 79 -5.79 -6.09 -8.28
CA TYR A 79 -6.56 -7.29 -8.58
C TYR A 79 -8.05 -6.97 -8.79
N THR A 80 -8.54 -5.90 -8.17
CA THR A 80 -9.94 -5.45 -8.16
C THR A 80 -10.23 -4.57 -9.38
N PRO A 81 -11.09 -5.00 -10.33
CA PRO A 81 -11.39 -4.22 -11.54
C PRO A 81 -11.97 -2.84 -11.25
N GLU A 82 -12.86 -2.73 -10.26
CA GLU A 82 -13.50 -1.47 -9.88
C GLU A 82 -12.49 -0.45 -9.37
N MET A 83 -11.43 -0.91 -8.67
CA MET A 83 -10.33 -0.04 -8.24
C MET A 83 -9.60 0.54 -9.44
N LEU A 84 -9.30 -0.25 -10.46
CA LEU A 84 -8.61 0.20 -11.68
C LEU A 84 -9.46 1.14 -12.53
N GLU A 85 -10.77 0.87 -12.63
CA GLU A 85 -11.71 1.77 -13.29
C GLU A 85 -11.71 3.12 -12.59
N LYS A 86 -11.83 3.12 -11.27
CA LYS A 86 -11.77 4.34 -10.45
C LYS A 86 -10.43 5.05 -10.55
N ALA A 87 -9.31 4.31 -10.56
CA ALA A 87 -7.98 4.89 -10.76
C ALA A 87 -7.87 5.61 -12.11
N SER A 88 -8.43 5.04 -13.16
CA SER A 88 -8.47 5.66 -14.50
C SER A 88 -9.33 6.92 -14.53
N GLU A 89 -10.51 6.90 -13.89
CA GLU A 89 -11.37 8.08 -13.74
C GLU A 89 -10.67 9.20 -12.96
N ASN A 90 -10.03 8.84 -11.84
CA ASN A 90 -9.29 9.78 -11.01
C ASN A 90 -8.10 10.40 -11.77
N ALA A 91 -7.33 9.58 -12.49
CA ALA A 91 -6.24 10.07 -13.32
C ALA A 91 -6.74 11.07 -14.37
N ALA A 92 -7.85 10.77 -15.06
CA ALA A 92 -8.46 11.67 -16.04
C ALA A 92 -8.94 13.00 -15.40
N LYS A 93 -9.39 12.95 -14.13
CA LYS A 93 -9.89 14.12 -13.39
C LYS A 93 -8.77 15.01 -12.84
N PHE A 94 -7.71 14.41 -12.29
CA PHE A 94 -6.67 15.12 -11.53
C PHE A 94 -5.42 15.46 -12.33
N ILE A 95 -5.09 14.67 -13.36
CA ILE A 95 -3.90 14.90 -14.18
C ILE A 95 -4.26 15.82 -15.35
N ARG A 96 -3.66 17.01 -15.37
CA ARG A 96 -3.94 18.03 -16.40
C ARG A 96 -3.11 17.87 -17.67
N GLU A 97 -1.94 17.24 -17.57
CA GLU A 97 -1.04 17.06 -18.71
C GLU A 97 -1.31 15.74 -19.42
N LYS A 98 -1.56 15.82 -20.74
CA LYS A 98 -1.83 14.63 -21.58
C LYS A 98 -0.62 13.69 -21.76
N SER A 99 0.55 14.08 -21.26
CA SER A 99 1.81 13.32 -21.35
C SER A 99 2.07 12.41 -20.13
N CYS A 100 1.15 12.35 -19.19
CA CYS A 100 1.32 11.51 -18.01
C CYS A 100 1.18 10.03 -18.38
N ASN A 101 2.27 9.30 -18.23
CA ASN A 101 2.36 7.89 -18.60
C ASN A 101 2.05 7.00 -17.39
N ILE A 102 0.77 6.69 -17.21
CA ILE A 102 0.31 5.63 -16.30
C ILE A 102 -0.27 4.50 -17.13
N GLU A 103 0.20 3.29 -16.87
CA GLU A 103 -0.39 2.08 -17.42
C GLU A 103 -1.08 1.30 -16.30
N PHE A 104 -2.41 1.19 -16.36
CA PHE A 104 -3.20 0.39 -15.41
C PHE A 104 -3.40 -1.03 -15.94
N LYS A 105 -3.15 -2.05 -15.07
CA LYS A 105 -3.33 -3.46 -15.42
C LYS A 105 -3.98 -4.24 -14.29
N ARG A 106 -4.96 -5.08 -14.61
CA ARG A 106 -5.47 -6.06 -13.65
C ARG A 106 -4.46 -7.20 -13.53
N MET A 107 -4.00 -7.46 -12.29
CA MET A 107 -2.98 -8.48 -12.05
C MET A 107 -2.98 -8.89 -10.57
N ASP A 108 -2.70 -10.17 -10.30
CA ASP A 108 -2.46 -10.68 -8.96
C ASP A 108 -1.04 -10.29 -8.50
N ALA A 109 -0.96 -9.62 -7.36
CA ALA A 109 0.31 -9.24 -6.74
C ALA A 109 1.22 -10.44 -6.41
N GLN A 110 0.64 -11.64 -6.30
CA GLN A 110 1.33 -12.88 -5.96
C GLN A 110 1.80 -13.67 -7.19
N ALA A 111 1.39 -13.24 -8.41
CA ALA A 111 1.72 -13.92 -9.68
C ALA A 111 1.84 -12.88 -10.80
N LEU A 112 2.99 -12.21 -10.88
CA LEU A 112 3.20 -11.12 -11.81
C LEU A 112 3.52 -11.58 -13.23
N GLU A 113 2.78 -11.07 -14.22
CA GLU A 113 2.95 -11.38 -15.63
C GLU A 113 3.99 -10.48 -16.33
N PHE A 114 5.02 -10.05 -15.59
CA PHE A 114 6.14 -9.28 -16.13
C PHE A 114 7.38 -10.15 -16.26
N GLU A 115 8.26 -9.79 -17.19
CA GLU A 115 9.58 -10.41 -17.30
C GLU A 115 10.46 -10.09 -16.08
N ASP A 116 11.45 -10.93 -15.83
CA ASP A 116 12.46 -10.70 -14.80
C ASP A 116 13.15 -9.36 -15.03
N GLU A 117 13.52 -8.69 -13.92
CA GLU A 117 14.32 -7.47 -13.97
C GLU A 117 13.71 -6.34 -14.84
N SER A 118 12.37 -6.19 -14.81
CA SER A 118 11.64 -5.21 -15.62
C SER A 118 11.61 -3.80 -15.00
N PHE A 119 11.64 -3.70 -13.66
CA PHE A 119 11.41 -2.43 -12.95
C PHE A 119 12.62 -1.99 -12.14
N ASP A 120 12.83 -0.67 -12.09
CA ASP A 120 13.88 -0.05 -11.29
C ASP A 120 13.43 0.17 -9.83
N VAL A 121 12.13 0.44 -9.65
CA VAL A 121 11.50 0.66 -8.34
C VAL A 121 10.17 -0.06 -8.30
N ILE A 122 9.90 -0.71 -7.18
CA ILE A 122 8.59 -1.27 -6.84
C ILE A 122 8.11 -0.55 -5.58
N ILE A 123 6.87 -0.12 -5.60
CA ILE A 123 6.20 0.48 -4.43
C ILE A 123 4.92 -0.29 -4.14
N SER A 124 4.56 -0.37 -2.86
CA SER A 124 3.28 -0.90 -2.42
C SER A 124 2.87 -0.22 -1.12
N ARG A 125 1.57 0.07 -0.95
CA ARG A 125 1.02 0.68 0.26
C ARG A 125 -0.25 -0.04 0.69
N ASN A 126 -0.28 -0.48 1.96
CA ASN A 126 -1.45 -1.11 2.60
C ASN A 126 -1.95 -2.37 1.86
N LEU A 127 -1.05 -3.18 1.30
CA LEU A 127 -1.41 -4.35 0.52
C LEU A 127 -1.00 -5.67 1.18
N THR A 128 0.27 -5.81 1.58
CA THR A 128 0.84 -7.10 1.98
C THR A 128 0.10 -7.77 3.13
N TRP A 129 -0.39 -6.98 4.08
CA TRP A 129 -1.16 -7.48 5.22
C TRP A 129 -2.39 -8.32 4.81
N ASN A 130 -2.95 -8.04 3.63
CA ASN A 130 -4.21 -8.60 3.13
C ASN A 130 -4.00 -9.73 2.09
N LEU A 131 -2.76 -10.12 1.81
CA LEU A 131 -2.47 -11.16 0.84
C LEU A 131 -2.59 -12.56 1.45
N PRO A 132 -3.24 -13.52 0.75
CA PRO A 132 -3.24 -14.93 1.14
C PRO A 132 -1.85 -15.56 1.21
N HIS A 133 -0.96 -15.19 0.29
CA HIS A 133 0.39 -15.75 0.14
C HIS A 133 1.47 -14.67 0.02
N PRO A 134 1.72 -13.87 1.07
CA PRO A 134 2.63 -12.71 0.99
C PRO A 134 4.08 -13.09 0.69
N GLU A 135 4.54 -14.30 1.05
CA GLU A 135 5.88 -14.80 0.68
C GLU A 135 6.02 -14.99 -0.85
N MET A 136 4.95 -15.43 -1.51
CA MET A 136 4.93 -15.55 -2.97
C MET A 136 5.00 -14.18 -3.61
N ALA A 137 4.25 -13.23 -3.08
CA ALA A 137 4.27 -11.84 -3.53
C ALA A 137 5.69 -11.26 -3.47
N TYR A 138 6.38 -11.40 -2.33
CA TYR A 138 7.75 -10.89 -2.18
C TYR A 138 8.73 -11.54 -3.16
N LYS A 139 8.60 -12.85 -3.43
CA LYS A 139 9.43 -13.53 -4.44
C LYS A 139 9.19 -12.98 -5.85
N GLU A 140 7.93 -12.78 -6.24
CA GLU A 140 7.56 -12.21 -7.53
C GLU A 140 8.02 -10.76 -7.66
N TRP A 141 7.83 -9.94 -6.62
CA TRP A 141 8.29 -8.55 -6.62
C TRP A 141 9.80 -8.46 -6.80
N LEU A 142 10.55 -9.29 -6.07
CA LEU A 142 12.01 -9.37 -6.25
C LEU A 142 12.40 -9.93 -7.62
N ARG A 143 11.65 -10.88 -8.18
CA ARG A 143 11.92 -11.40 -9.53
C ARG A 143 11.90 -10.30 -10.57
N VAL A 144 10.83 -9.50 -10.58
CA VAL A 144 10.64 -8.43 -11.58
C VAL A 144 11.45 -7.16 -11.27
N LEU A 145 11.99 -7.01 -10.06
CA LEU A 145 12.88 -5.92 -9.69
C LEU A 145 14.26 -6.14 -10.29
N LYS A 146 14.85 -5.11 -10.89
CA LYS A 146 16.23 -5.14 -11.42
C LYS A 146 17.26 -5.26 -10.30
N LYS A 147 18.44 -5.77 -10.63
CA LYS A 147 19.61 -5.72 -9.73
C LYS A 147 19.94 -4.27 -9.40
N GLY A 148 20.13 -3.98 -8.12
CA GLY A 148 20.32 -2.63 -7.60
C GLY A 148 19.04 -1.80 -7.54
N GLY A 149 17.90 -2.37 -7.95
CA GLY A 149 16.58 -1.75 -7.82
C GLY A 149 16.08 -1.74 -6.38
N LYS A 150 15.09 -0.92 -6.09
CA LYS A 150 14.52 -0.76 -4.75
C LYS A 150 13.06 -1.19 -4.69
N LEU A 151 12.72 -1.95 -3.65
CA LEU A 151 11.34 -2.21 -3.24
C LEU A 151 11.04 -1.36 -1.99
N LEU A 152 9.96 -0.61 -2.03
CA LEU A 152 9.44 0.20 -0.93
C LEU A 152 8.05 -0.31 -0.57
N ASN A 153 7.94 -0.99 0.57
CA ASN A 153 6.65 -1.50 1.06
C ASN A 153 6.23 -0.71 2.30
N PHE A 154 5.11 -0.01 2.22
CA PHE A 154 4.49 0.76 3.30
C PHE A 154 3.28 0.01 3.83
N ASP A 155 3.33 -0.45 5.08
CA ASP A 155 2.26 -1.27 5.64
C ASP A 155 2.18 -1.14 7.17
N ALA A 156 1.18 -1.77 7.78
CA ALA A 156 1.00 -1.79 9.23
C ALA A 156 0.42 -3.13 9.72
N ASN A 157 0.37 -3.30 11.03
CA ASN A 157 -0.29 -4.45 11.66
C ASN A 157 -1.79 -4.17 11.86
N TRP A 158 -2.54 -3.95 10.76
CA TRP A 158 -3.90 -3.41 10.78
C TRP A 158 -4.88 -4.17 11.66
N TYR A 159 -4.79 -5.51 11.70
CA TYR A 159 -5.72 -6.38 12.42
C TYR A 159 -5.04 -7.21 13.53
N GLY A 160 -3.85 -6.81 13.96
CA GLY A 160 -3.14 -7.47 15.06
C GLY A 160 -3.92 -7.46 16.39
N TYR A 161 -4.87 -6.54 16.54
CA TYR A 161 -5.76 -6.48 17.70
C TYR A 161 -6.75 -7.66 17.81
N LEU A 162 -6.91 -8.45 16.75
CA LEU A 162 -7.70 -9.68 16.79
C LEU A 162 -7.01 -10.81 17.56
N TYR A 163 -5.70 -10.70 17.76
CA TYR A 163 -4.85 -11.77 18.34
C TYR A 163 -4.13 -11.36 19.63
N ASP A 164 -4.25 -10.09 20.05
CA ASP A 164 -3.48 -9.54 21.16
C ASP A 164 -4.33 -8.55 21.96
N ASP A 165 -4.51 -8.83 23.26
CA ASP A 165 -5.38 -8.04 24.13
C ASP A 165 -4.86 -6.61 24.37
N GLU A 166 -3.53 -6.41 24.45
CA GLU A 166 -2.94 -5.07 24.62
C GLU A 166 -3.16 -4.22 23.36
N LYS A 167 -3.01 -4.82 22.18
CA LYS A 167 -3.33 -4.16 20.93
C LYS A 167 -4.82 -3.86 20.78
N ARG A 168 -5.68 -4.75 21.27
CA ARG A 168 -7.13 -4.51 21.30
C ARG A 168 -7.48 -3.32 22.18
N GLU A 169 -6.91 -3.24 23.38
CA GLU A 169 -7.12 -2.10 24.27
C GLU A 169 -6.64 -0.80 23.61
N ALA A 170 -5.48 -0.81 22.95
CA ALA A 170 -4.94 0.33 22.22
C ALA A 170 -5.87 0.76 21.06
N TYR A 171 -6.36 -0.21 20.26
CA TYR A 171 -7.34 0.03 19.20
C TYR A 171 -8.64 0.68 19.73
N GLU A 172 -9.19 0.15 20.82
CA GLU A 172 -10.40 0.71 21.45
C GLU A 172 -10.18 2.13 21.99
N ASN A 173 -8.96 2.44 22.45
CA ASN A 173 -8.60 3.77 22.88
C ASN A 173 -8.51 4.76 21.71
N ASP A 174 -8.03 4.33 20.55
CA ASP A 174 -8.09 5.15 19.34
C ASP A 174 -9.53 5.52 18.98
N ARG A 175 -10.46 4.52 18.99
CA ARG A 175 -11.90 4.79 18.72
C ARG A 175 -12.48 5.81 19.69
N LYS A 176 -12.18 5.68 20.99
CA LYS A 176 -12.62 6.65 22.01
C LYS A 176 -12.01 8.06 21.79
N ASN A 177 -10.79 8.14 21.30
CA ASN A 177 -10.14 9.42 21.04
C ASN A 177 -10.73 10.10 19.80
N VAL A 178 -11.01 9.36 18.74
CA VAL A 178 -11.71 9.86 17.54
C VAL A 178 -13.10 10.38 17.88
N GLU A 179 -13.87 9.64 18.70
CA GLU A 179 -15.19 10.07 19.18
C GLU A 179 -15.15 11.38 19.96
N LYS A 180 -14.19 11.51 20.89
CA LYS A 180 -14.04 12.73 21.73
C LYS A 180 -13.84 14.01 20.94
N VAL A 181 -13.18 13.92 19.78
CA VAL A 181 -12.91 15.08 18.92
C VAL A 181 -13.89 15.19 17.74
N SER A 182 -14.89 14.31 17.70
CA SER A 182 -15.94 14.27 16.66
C SER A 182 -15.38 14.18 15.23
N LEU A 183 -14.32 13.41 15.04
CA LEU A 183 -13.79 13.08 13.73
C LEU A 183 -14.49 11.83 13.17
N ASP A 184 -14.41 11.64 11.87
CA ASP A 184 -14.88 10.43 11.21
C ASP A 184 -14.03 9.22 11.67
N ASP A 185 -14.72 8.16 12.10
CA ASP A 185 -14.08 6.91 12.45
C ASP A 185 -13.90 6.06 11.20
N HIS A 186 -12.66 5.92 10.76
CA HIS A 186 -12.33 5.24 9.50
C HIS A 186 -12.59 3.73 9.52
N TYR A 187 -12.72 3.10 10.70
CA TYR A 187 -13.12 1.70 10.81
C TYR A 187 -14.65 1.53 10.81
N LEU A 188 -15.37 2.35 11.58
CA LEU A 188 -16.82 2.22 11.73
C LEU A 188 -17.61 2.65 10.49
N CYS A 189 -17.01 3.41 9.59
CA CYS A 189 -17.64 3.74 8.30
C CYS A 189 -17.52 2.61 7.26
N THR A 190 -17.05 1.42 7.67
CA THR A 190 -16.82 0.26 6.80
C THR A 190 -17.59 -0.96 7.28
N ASP A 191 -17.66 -2.02 6.47
CA ASP A 191 -18.10 -3.35 6.91
C ASP A 191 -16.95 -4.03 7.67
N ILE A 192 -16.72 -3.56 8.91
CA ILE A 192 -15.62 -4.03 9.75
C ILE A 192 -15.76 -5.51 10.08
N ASP A 193 -16.98 -6.01 10.33
CA ASP A 193 -17.23 -7.41 10.66
C ASP A 193 -16.82 -8.35 9.52
N ARG A 194 -17.06 -7.94 8.28
CA ARG A 194 -16.63 -8.68 7.10
C ARG A 194 -15.13 -8.67 6.95
N MET A 195 -14.51 -7.50 7.16
CA MET A 195 -13.05 -7.37 7.05
C MET A 195 -12.32 -8.14 8.16
N GLU A 196 -12.83 -8.13 9.39
CA GLU A 196 -12.27 -8.94 10.48
C GLU A 196 -12.32 -10.45 10.16
N LYS A 197 -13.40 -10.93 9.54
CA LYS A 197 -13.49 -12.33 9.09
C LYS A 197 -12.44 -12.67 8.02
N ILE A 198 -12.16 -11.76 7.10
CA ILE A 198 -11.07 -11.90 6.13
C ILE A 198 -9.73 -11.86 6.86
N ALA A 199 -9.52 -10.89 7.74
CA ALA A 199 -8.29 -10.71 8.50
C ALA A 199 -7.91 -11.92 9.36
N LEU A 200 -8.90 -12.67 9.87
CA LEU A 200 -8.67 -13.93 10.58
C LEU A 200 -8.18 -15.09 9.69
N GLN A 201 -8.23 -14.94 8.36
CA GLN A 201 -7.81 -15.96 7.40
C GLN A 201 -6.47 -15.63 6.74
N VAL A 202 -6.03 -14.36 6.77
CA VAL A 202 -4.75 -13.96 6.16
C VAL A 202 -3.60 -14.07 7.17
N PRO A 203 -2.41 -14.53 6.75
CA PRO A 203 -1.34 -14.89 7.67
C PRO A 203 -0.73 -13.71 8.41
N LEU A 204 -0.78 -12.50 7.83
CA LEU A 204 -0.07 -11.34 8.39
C LEU A 204 -0.86 -10.59 9.47
N SER A 205 -2.12 -10.94 9.72
CA SER A 205 -2.89 -10.37 10.84
C SER A 205 -2.35 -10.80 12.20
N GLU A 206 -1.88 -12.06 12.33
CA GLU A 206 -1.26 -12.56 13.55
C GLU A 206 0.25 -12.30 13.62
N ALA A 207 0.89 -12.18 12.44
CA ALA A 207 2.34 -12.06 12.35
C ALA A 207 2.87 -10.78 13.02
N LYS A 208 4.02 -10.90 13.68
CA LYS A 208 4.74 -9.74 14.22
C LYS A 208 5.50 -9.04 13.08
N ARG A 209 4.94 -7.98 12.55
CA ARG A 209 5.55 -7.17 11.51
C ARG A 209 6.21 -5.92 12.11
N PRO A 210 7.31 -5.42 11.52
CA PRO A 210 7.98 -5.89 10.30
C PRO A 210 8.97 -7.04 10.49
N ASP A 211 9.11 -7.64 11.69
CA ASP A 211 10.09 -8.71 11.95
C ASP A 211 9.87 -9.92 11.03
N TRP A 212 8.61 -10.29 10.78
CA TRP A 212 8.26 -11.37 9.86
C TRP A 212 8.73 -11.07 8.43
N ASP A 213 8.52 -9.85 7.97
CA ASP A 213 8.91 -9.41 6.61
C ASP A 213 10.42 -9.48 6.43
N VAL A 214 11.19 -8.99 7.40
CA VAL A 214 12.65 -9.05 7.39
C VAL A 214 13.12 -10.49 7.25
N LYS A 215 12.58 -11.40 8.07
CA LYS A 215 12.93 -12.81 8.03
C LYS A 215 12.67 -13.42 6.65
N VAL A 216 11.52 -13.13 6.03
CA VAL A 216 11.20 -13.62 4.70
C VAL A 216 12.17 -13.09 3.65
N PHE A 217 12.52 -11.81 3.68
CA PHE A 217 13.51 -11.24 2.75
C PHE A 217 14.90 -11.84 2.95
N GLU A 218 15.33 -12.10 4.19
CA GLU A 218 16.59 -12.78 4.49
C GLU A 218 16.59 -14.24 3.95
N GLU A 219 15.50 -14.98 4.13
CA GLU A 219 15.32 -16.34 3.59
C GLU A 219 15.34 -16.37 2.05
N ILE A 220 14.84 -15.32 1.39
CA ILE A 220 14.94 -15.17 -0.08
C ILE A 220 16.36 -14.81 -0.52
N GLY A 221 17.23 -14.37 0.40
CA GLY A 221 18.63 -14.02 0.13
C GLY A 221 18.89 -12.54 -0.09
N VAL A 222 18.00 -11.66 0.34
CA VAL A 222 18.21 -10.22 0.31
C VAL A 222 19.20 -9.82 1.40
N ALA A 223 20.26 -9.11 1.02
CA ALA A 223 21.31 -8.69 1.95
C ALA A 223 21.11 -7.27 2.51
N LYS A 224 20.34 -6.42 1.81
CA LYS A 224 20.15 -5.03 2.22
C LYS A 224 18.67 -4.74 2.47
N ILE A 225 18.31 -4.69 3.75
CA ILE A 225 16.97 -4.40 4.25
C ILE A 225 17.07 -3.23 5.23
N GLU A 226 16.26 -2.21 5.03
CA GLU A 226 16.19 -1.03 5.91
C GLU A 226 14.75 -0.85 6.35
N ILE A 227 14.53 -0.55 7.65
CA ILE A 227 13.20 -0.36 8.23
C ILE A 227 13.07 1.08 8.74
N ASN A 228 11.98 1.75 8.40
CA ASN A 228 11.57 3.00 9.03
C ASN A 228 10.22 2.77 9.72
N GLN A 229 10.22 2.69 11.04
CA GLN A 229 9.01 2.49 11.85
C GLN A 229 8.24 3.79 12.12
N ASP A 230 8.83 4.95 11.79
CA ASP A 230 8.28 6.27 12.06
C ASP A 230 7.81 6.99 10.80
N ILE A 231 7.73 6.29 9.66
CA ILE A 231 7.33 6.88 8.37
C ILE A 231 5.95 7.54 8.44
N TRP A 232 5.04 6.98 9.22
CA TRP A 232 3.68 7.50 9.45
C TRP A 232 3.68 8.94 9.98
N GLN A 233 4.68 9.34 10.78
CA GLN A 233 4.78 10.69 11.30
C GLN A 233 4.96 11.73 10.20
N GLN A 234 5.55 11.33 9.06
CA GLN A 234 5.85 12.20 7.93
C GLN A 234 4.69 12.27 6.93
N VAL A 235 4.00 11.13 6.73
CA VAL A 235 3.06 10.96 5.61
C VAL A 235 1.58 11.00 6.03
N TRP A 236 1.27 10.77 7.30
CA TRP A 236 -0.11 10.79 7.79
C TRP A 236 -0.57 12.19 8.20
N SER A 237 -1.83 12.48 7.93
CA SER A 237 -2.55 13.61 8.51
C SER A 237 -2.76 13.44 10.01
N GLU A 238 -3.10 14.52 10.72
CA GLU A 238 -3.45 14.44 12.14
C GLU A 238 -4.70 13.58 12.39
N GLU A 239 -5.63 13.55 11.42
CA GLU A 239 -6.81 12.68 11.46
C GLU A 239 -6.43 11.19 11.40
N GLU A 240 -5.51 10.82 10.51
CA GLU A 240 -5.00 9.43 10.42
C GLU A 240 -4.19 9.04 11.65
N LYS A 241 -3.38 9.94 12.21
CA LYS A 241 -2.63 9.69 13.45
C LYS A 241 -3.55 9.39 14.63
N LEU A 242 -4.72 10.04 14.69
CA LEU A 242 -5.74 9.74 15.70
C LEU A 242 -6.49 8.45 15.43
N ASN A 243 -6.80 8.17 14.17
CA ASN A 243 -7.51 6.94 13.77
C ASN A 243 -6.67 5.68 13.92
N TYR A 244 -5.36 5.77 13.68
CA TYR A 244 -4.47 4.61 13.51
C TYR A 244 -3.27 4.60 14.46
N GLY A 245 -3.31 5.36 15.55
CA GLY A 245 -2.20 5.49 16.49
C GLY A 245 -1.72 4.15 17.08
N SER A 246 -2.63 3.18 17.26
CA SER A 246 -2.31 1.83 17.72
C SER A 246 -1.71 0.93 16.65
N THR A 247 -1.79 1.31 15.37
CA THR A 247 -1.31 0.54 14.22
C THR A 247 -0.40 1.39 13.32
N PRO A 248 0.72 1.92 13.84
CA PRO A 248 1.57 2.83 13.08
C PRO A 248 2.14 2.17 11.84
N MET A 249 2.11 2.91 10.72
CA MET A 249 2.69 2.44 9.47
C MET A 249 4.21 2.40 9.55
N PHE A 250 4.80 1.36 9.03
CA PHE A 250 6.23 1.23 8.80
C PHE A 250 6.54 1.18 7.29
N MET A 251 7.77 1.50 6.94
CA MET A 251 8.32 1.27 5.60
C MET A 251 9.41 0.21 5.67
N ILE A 252 9.34 -0.75 4.77
CA ILE A 252 10.43 -1.70 4.50
C ILE A 252 11.03 -1.30 3.17
N LYS A 253 12.33 -1.03 3.17
CA LYS A 253 13.11 -0.80 1.96
C LYS A 253 14.07 -1.96 1.73
N VAL A 254 13.96 -2.56 0.57
CA VAL A 254 14.83 -3.63 0.10
C VAL A 254 15.61 -3.14 -1.11
N THR A 255 16.91 -3.44 -1.16
CA THR A 255 17.73 -3.29 -2.37
C THR A 255 18.12 -4.68 -2.87
N LYS A 256 17.73 -5.01 -4.12
CA LYS A 256 18.06 -6.29 -4.76
C LYS A 256 19.51 -6.37 -5.22
#